data_b472c51f6ee6a5cb53b0570a1a6023c3
#
_entry.id   b472c51f6ee6a5cb53b0570a1a6023c3
#
_cell.length_a   1.000
_cell.length_b   1.000
_cell.length_c   1.000
_cell.angle_alpha   90.00
_cell.angle_beta   90.00
_cell.angle_gamma   90.00
#
_symmetry.space_group_name_H-M   'P 1'
#
loop_
_entity.id
_entity.type
_entity.pdbx_description
1 polymer ?
#
loop_
_entity_poly.entity_id
_entity_poly.type
_entity_poly.pdbx_seq_one_letter_code
_entity_poly.pdbx_strand_id
1 'polypeptide(L)'
;MARSIDPAPRAVRGFVPARTDEERFLMRHVEDLARAAEGRGIARYSGFLSDREQDLARAALNRADVPESDHHFEGGWPGAARKLLCLEPEGCYPASPLCCVKLTCRTLSGAALPGHKDYLGSLMGLELRREALGDIVLLADTPGTAYVFALETAGELICRELLQVGRTEVTTTLLSLDEVPEFPQAERKTQTATVSSLRLDAVLAAMLHCSRGQACEWIAAGRVEINHLPAESAHAPVYEGDVFTVRGKGRFGLTALPGKSKKDRSIIEFFQY
;
A
#
# COMPACT_ATOMS: atom_id res chain seq x y z
N MET A 1 -14.77 -2.64 41.83
CA MET A 1 -15.61 -2.39 40.63
C MET A 1 -14.78 -1.58 39.66
N ALA A 2 -14.14 -2.23 38.69
CA ALA A 2 -13.40 -1.56 37.64
C ALA A 2 -14.39 -1.01 36.62
N ARG A 3 -14.39 0.31 36.42
CA ARG A 3 -15.17 0.96 35.35
C ARG A 3 -14.55 0.54 34.02
N SER A 4 -15.30 -0.22 33.23
CA SER A 4 -15.03 -0.44 31.81
C SER A 4 -15.03 0.94 31.14
N ILE A 5 -13.86 1.35 30.65
CA ILE A 5 -13.74 2.54 29.80
C ILE A 5 -14.08 2.01 28.41
N ASP A 6 -15.29 2.31 27.94
CA ASP A 6 -15.63 2.12 26.54
C ASP A 6 -14.59 2.89 25.70
N PRO A 7 -13.96 2.27 24.71
CA PRO A 7 -13.05 2.99 23.82
C PRO A 7 -13.86 4.07 23.09
N ALA A 8 -13.39 5.32 23.17
CA ALA A 8 -13.97 6.41 22.40
C ALA A 8 -14.09 5.99 20.93
N PRO A 9 -15.16 6.39 20.22
CA PRO A 9 -15.35 6.02 18.83
C PRO A 9 -14.10 6.43 18.03
N ARG A 10 -13.49 5.48 17.35
CA ARG A 10 -12.30 5.70 16.51
C ARG A 10 -12.63 6.79 15.49
N ALA A 11 -11.97 7.92 15.59
CA ALA A 11 -12.10 8.97 14.59
C ALA A 11 -11.40 8.49 13.31
N VAL A 12 -12.17 7.97 12.38
CA VAL A 12 -11.70 7.59 11.05
C VAL A 12 -11.73 8.84 10.16
N ARG A 13 -10.72 9.03 9.34
CA ARG A 13 -10.73 10.09 8.33
C ARG A 13 -11.93 9.85 7.40
N GLY A 14 -12.77 10.86 7.26
CA GLY A 14 -13.90 10.82 6.35
C GLY A 14 -13.43 10.65 4.90
N PHE A 15 -14.40 10.55 3.99
CA PHE A 15 -14.24 10.34 2.55
C PHE A 15 -13.01 11.03 1.96
N VAL A 16 -12.19 10.27 1.23
CA VAL A 16 -11.04 10.76 0.48
C VAL A 16 -11.51 11.16 -0.92
N PRO A 17 -11.56 12.45 -1.28
CA PRO A 17 -12.06 12.88 -2.58
C PRO A 17 -11.08 12.55 -3.70
N ALA A 18 -11.62 12.17 -4.86
CA ALA A 18 -10.84 12.09 -6.10
C ALA A 18 -10.44 13.50 -6.55
N ARG A 19 -9.18 13.69 -6.93
CA ARG A 19 -8.60 14.97 -7.37
C ARG A 19 -8.38 15.05 -8.88
N THR A 20 -8.05 13.91 -9.51
CA THR A 20 -7.79 13.83 -10.95
C THR A 20 -8.91 13.12 -11.68
N ASP A 21 -8.91 13.23 -13.00
CA ASP A 21 -9.88 12.50 -13.85
C ASP A 21 -9.63 11.00 -13.80
N GLU A 22 -8.35 10.58 -13.71
CA GLU A 22 -7.96 9.18 -13.55
C GLU A 22 -8.49 8.61 -12.23
N GLU A 23 -8.39 9.35 -11.13
CA GLU A 23 -8.95 8.94 -9.85
C GLU A 23 -10.48 8.85 -9.89
N ARG A 24 -11.15 9.80 -10.55
CA ARG A 24 -12.61 9.74 -10.78
C ARG A 24 -13.01 8.56 -11.65
N PHE A 25 -12.21 8.26 -12.66
CA PHE A 25 -12.41 7.09 -13.51
C PHE A 25 -12.26 5.79 -12.72
N LEU A 26 -11.19 5.68 -11.91
CA LEU A 26 -10.97 4.51 -11.04
C LEU A 26 -12.17 4.26 -10.12
N MET A 27 -12.66 5.29 -9.44
CA MET A 27 -13.81 5.15 -8.53
C MET A 27 -15.06 4.64 -9.28
N ARG A 28 -15.36 5.19 -10.45
CA ARG A 28 -16.47 4.70 -11.27
C ARG A 28 -16.27 3.26 -11.74
N HIS A 29 -15.04 2.93 -12.14
CA HIS A 29 -14.69 1.58 -12.55
C HIS A 29 -14.89 0.56 -11.42
N VAL A 30 -14.52 0.92 -10.19
CA VAL A 30 -14.76 0.08 -8.99
C VAL A 30 -16.24 -0.13 -8.74
N GLU A 31 -17.07 0.93 -8.86
CA GLU A 31 -18.53 0.80 -8.74
C GLU A 31 -19.15 -0.06 -9.85
N ASP A 32 -18.63 0.02 -11.07
CA ASP A 32 -19.07 -0.81 -12.20
C ASP A 32 -18.68 -2.28 -11.98
N LEU A 33 -17.47 -2.54 -11.47
CA LEU A 33 -17.04 -3.89 -11.11
C LEU A 33 -17.93 -4.49 -10.01
N ALA A 34 -18.24 -3.70 -8.97
CA ALA A 34 -19.09 -4.15 -7.87
C ALA A 34 -20.49 -4.52 -8.37
N ARG A 35 -21.12 -3.65 -9.15
CA ARG A 35 -22.43 -3.94 -9.79
C ARG A 35 -22.39 -5.18 -10.67
N ALA A 36 -21.30 -5.37 -11.41
CA ALA A 36 -21.15 -6.54 -12.28
C ALA A 36 -20.91 -7.83 -11.50
N ALA A 37 -20.22 -7.76 -10.35
CA ALA A 37 -20.03 -8.90 -9.45
C ALA A 37 -21.35 -9.34 -8.82
N GLU A 38 -22.07 -8.41 -8.19
CA GLU A 38 -23.36 -8.63 -7.54
C GLU A 38 -24.42 -9.12 -8.54
N GLY A 39 -24.62 -8.39 -9.64
CA GLY A 39 -25.67 -8.70 -10.62
C GLY A 39 -25.52 -10.03 -11.34
N ARG A 40 -24.31 -10.63 -11.34
CA ARG A 40 -24.05 -11.92 -12.00
C ARG A 40 -23.68 -13.03 -11.02
N GLY A 41 -23.45 -12.72 -9.74
CA GLY A 41 -22.95 -13.67 -8.75
C GLY A 41 -21.58 -14.26 -9.12
N ILE A 42 -20.71 -13.47 -9.77
CA ILE A 42 -19.41 -13.93 -10.27
C ILE A 42 -18.31 -13.02 -9.73
N ALA A 43 -17.24 -13.62 -9.23
CA ALA A 43 -16.07 -12.87 -8.77
C ALA A 43 -15.52 -11.91 -9.83
N ARG A 44 -15.10 -10.73 -9.40
CA ARG A 44 -14.46 -9.71 -10.22
C ARG A 44 -13.21 -9.18 -9.53
N TYR A 45 -12.23 -8.83 -10.32
CA TYR A 45 -10.93 -8.37 -9.84
C TYR A 45 -10.53 -7.08 -10.55
N SER A 46 -9.93 -6.17 -9.82
CA SER A 46 -9.27 -5.00 -10.42
C SER A 46 -7.86 -5.37 -10.92
N GLY A 47 -7.16 -4.43 -11.53
CA GLY A 47 -5.71 -4.46 -11.58
C GLY A 47 -5.08 -4.14 -10.21
N PHE A 48 -3.75 -4.22 -10.13
CA PHE A 48 -3.03 -3.83 -8.91
C PHE A 48 -3.14 -2.35 -8.62
N LEU A 49 -3.62 -2.03 -7.45
CA LEU A 49 -3.83 -0.69 -6.92
C LEU A 49 -2.68 -0.28 -6.00
N SER A 50 -2.21 0.94 -6.12
CA SER A 50 -1.34 1.60 -5.14
C SER A 50 -2.11 1.89 -3.84
N ASP A 51 -1.41 2.28 -2.76
CA ASP A 51 -2.06 2.63 -1.49
C ASP A 51 -3.16 3.69 -1.67
N ARG A 52 -2.89 4.75 -2.47
CA ARG A 52 -3.86 5.81 -2.76
C ARG A 52 -5.07 5.28 -3.52
N GLU A 53 -4.86 4.44 -4.52
CA GLU A 53 -5.93 3.84 -5.32
C GLU A 53 -6.77 2.87 -4.49
N GLN A 54 -6.17 2.14 -3.54
CA GLN A 54 -6.90 1.31 -2.57
C GLN A 54 -7.82 2.15 -1.69
N ASP A 55 -7.38 3.33 -1.22
CA ASP A 55 -8.22 4.24 -0.42
C ASP A 55 -9.40 4.77 -1.24
N LEU A 56 -9.16 5.11 -2.51
CA LEU A 56 -10.23 5.53 -3.43
C LEU A 56 -11.21 4.39 -3.73
N ALA A 57 -10.68 3.17 -3.88
CA ALA A 57 -11.52 1.98 -4.10
C ALA A 57 -12.41 1.71 -2.88
N ARG A 58 -11.87 1.78 -1.64
CA ARG A 58 -12.68 1.67 -0.42
C ARG A 58 -13.76 2.74 -0.35
N ALA A 59 -13.42 3.98 -0.71
CA ALA A 59 -14.39 5.07 -0.74
C ALA A 59 -15.50 4.84 -1.77
N ALA A 60 -15.18 4.27 -2.94
CA ALA A 60 -16.15 3.92 -3.97
C ALA A 60 -17.06 2.77 -3.52
N LEU A 61 -16.51 1.72 -2.89
CA LEU A 61 -17.27 0.59 -2.34
C LEU A 61 -18.24 1.05 -1.26
N ASN A 62 -17.79 1.89 -0.31
CA ASN A 62 -18.65 2.46 0.72
C ASN A 62 -19.79 3.30 0.13
N ARG A 63 -19.55 4.04 -0.96
CA ARG A 63 -20.58 4.83 -1.65
C ARG A 63 -21.58 3.96 -2.39
N ALA A 64 -21.15 2.78 -2.84
CA ALA A 64 -21.98 1.80 -3.52
C ALA A 64 -22.65 0.81 -2.56
N ASP A 65 -22.51 1.01 -1.23
CA ASP A 65 -23.02 0.14 -0.16
C ASP A 65 -22.64 -1.34 -0.31
N VAL A 66 -21.43 -1.62 -0.83
CA VAL A 66 -20.93 -2.99 -0.98
C VAL A 66 -20.55 -3.56 0.39
N PRO A 67 -21.10 -4.73 0.79
CA PRO A 67 -20.80 -5.36 2.08
C PRO A 67 -19.30 -5.65 2.25
N GLU A 68 -18.76 -5.50 3.46
CA GLU A 68 -17.36 -5.86 3.77
C GLU A 68 -17.07 -7.35 3.55
N SER A 69 -18.10 -8.22 3.66
CA SER A 69 -17.98 -9.64 3.39
C SER A 69 -17.71 -9.96 1.92
N ASP A 70 -18.10 -9.09 1.01
CA ASP A 70 -18.12 -9.33 -0.42
C ASP A 70 -16.89 -8.78 -1.14
N HIS A 71 -15.95 -8.18 -0.39
CA HIS A 71 -14.72 -7.67 -0.97
C HIS A 71 -13.52 -7.73 -0.01
N HIS A 72 -12.34 -7.87 -0.58
CA HIS A 72 -11.07 -7.77 0.13
C HIS A 72 -9.96 -7.28 -0.79
N PHE A 73 -8.79 -6.96 -0.21
CA PHE A 73 -7.61 -6.55 -0.97
C PHE A 73 -6.52 -7.58 -0.82
N GLU A 74 -6.04 -8.12 -1.95
CA GLU A 74 -5.03 -9.15 -2.01
C GLU A 74 -3.83 -8.72 -2.84
N GLY A 75 -2.61 -9.01 -2.39
CA GLY A 75 -1.37 -8.69 -3.12
C GLY A 75 -0.42 -9.88 -3.26
N GLY A 76 -0.89 -11.10 -2.91
CA GLY A 76 -0.13 -12.34 -3.04
C GLY A 76 0.82 -12.63 -1.87
N TRP A 77 1.04 -11.69 -0.94
CA TRP A 77 1.82 -11.90 0.26
C TRP A 77 1.42 -10.89 1.37
N PRO A 78 1.66 -11.21 2.67
CA PRO A 78 1.13 -10.40 3.78
C PRO A 78 1.63 -8.95 3.83
N GLY A 79 2.83 -8.68 3.32
CA GLY A 79 3.44 -7.34 3.32
C GLY A 79 3.18 -6.52 2.05
N ALA A 80 2.30 -6.99 1.15
CA ALA A 80 2.08 -6.36 -0.14
C ALA A 80 1.60 -4.90 0.00
N ALA A 81 2.30 -3.98 -0.70
CA ALA A 81 1.90 -2.59 -0.84
C ALA A 81 0.90 -2.42 -1.99
N ARG A 82 1.13 -3.10 -3.12
CA ARG A 82 0.19 -3.10 -4.24
C ARG A 82 -0.75 -4.28 -4.13
N LYS A 83 -2.05 -4.01 -4.24
CA LYS A 83 -3.08 -5.05 -4.06
C LYS A 83 -4.16 -4.96 -5.13
N LEU A 84 -4.72 -6.10 -5.49
CA LEU A 84 -5.97 -6.17 -6.24
C LEU A 84 -7.15 -5.88 -5.29
N LEU A 85 -8.20 -5.27 -5.80
CA LEU A 85 -9.52 -5.38 -5.20
C LEU A 85 -10.15 -6.68 -5.72
N CYS A 86 -10.53 -7.56 -4.82
CA CYS A 86 -11.28 -8.77 -5.06
C CYS A 86 -12.73 -8.52 -4.64
N LEU A 87 -13.65 -8.72 -5.56
CA LEU A 87 -15.10 -8.61 -5.36
C LEU A 87 -15.68 -10.01 -5.51
N GLU A 88 -16.12 -10.59 -4.40
CA GLU A 88 -16.49 -12.00 -4.29
C GLU A 88 -17.84 -12.12 -3.57
N PRO A 89 -18.95 -11.89 -4.28
CA PRO A 89 -20.30 -12.02 -3.71
C PRO A 89 -20.55 -13.39 -3.12
N GLU A 90 -21.42 -13.47 -2.13
CA GLU A 90 -21.79 -14.73 -1.50
C GLU A 90 -22.21 -15.80 -2.53
N GLY A 91 -21.63 -16.99 -2.41
CA GLY A 91 -21.90 -18.12 -3.31
C GLY A 91 -21.14 -18.12 -4.63
N CYS A 92 -20.26 -17.14 -4.90
CA CYS A 92 -19.38 -17.19 -6.06
C CYS A 92 -18.23 -18.22 -5.84
N TYR A 93 -17.61 -18.64 -6.93
CA TYR A 93 -16.37 -19.42 -6.90
C TYR A 93 -15.21 -18.49 -7.22
N PRO A 94 -14.43 -18.06 -6.22
CA PRO A 94 -13.31 -17.17 -6.45
C PRO A 94 -12.20 -17.92 -7.20
N ALA A 95 -11.62 -17.23 -8.18
CA ALA A 95 -10.41 -17.67 -8.89
C ALA A 95 -9.48 -16.47 -8.99
N SER A 96 -8.63 -16.29 -7.98
CA SER A 96 -7.70 -15.15 -7.95
C SER A 96 -6.81 -15.19 -9.19
N PRO A 97 -6.72 -14.10 -9.96
CA PRO A 97 -5.87 -14.02 -11.14
C PRO A 97 -4.41 -13.74 -10.78
N LEU A 98 -4.02 -13.96 -9.53
CA LEU A 98 -2.69 -13.69 -9.02
C LEU A 98 -1.74 -14.85 -9.23
N CYS A 99 -0.53 -14.53 -9.66
CA CYS A 99 0.60 -15.45 -9.67
C CYS A 99 1.85 -14.75 -9.12
N CYS A 100 2.89 -15.51 -8.89
CA CYS A 100 4.22 -15.03 -8.57
C CYS A 100 5.23 -15.55 -9.59
N VAL A 101 6.09 -14.69 -10.12
CA VAL A 101 7.21 -15.07 -10.96
C VAL A 101 8.49 -14.96 -10.15
N LYS A 102 9.17 -16.09 -9.95
CA LYS A 102 10.52 -16.12 -9.38
C LYS A 102 11.52 -15.85 -10.50
N LEU A 103 12.35 -14.85 -10.31
CA LEU A 103 13.45 -14.47 -11.20
C LEU A 103 14.76 -14.84 -10.51
N THR A 104 15.63 -15.57 -11.16
CA THR A 104 16.96 -15.92 -10.62
C THR A 104 18.03 -15.48 -11.61
N CYS A 105 18.92 -14.60 -11.14
CA CYS A 105 20.05 -14.10 -11.93
C CYS A 105 21.10 -15.18 -12.14
N ARG A 106 21.55 -15.33 -13.37
CA ARG A 106 22.78 -16.08 -13.70
C ARG A 106 23.98 -15.16 -13.47
N THR A 107 24.52 -15.17 -12.27
CA THR A 107 25.68 -14.33 -11.93
C THR A 107 26.98 -14.97 -12.40
N LEU A 108 27.73 -14.25 -13.23
CA LEU A 108 29.17 -14.47 -13.36
C LEU A 108 29.85 -13.83 -12.14
N SER A 109 30.83 -14.53 -11.56
CA SER A 109 31.57 -14.10 -10.36
C SER A 109 32.03 -12.64 -10.52
N GLY A 110 31.60 -11.74 -9.58
CA GLY A 110 32.02 -10.35 -9.53
C GLY A 110 31.13 -9.34 -10.26
N ALA A 111 30.03 -9.74 -10.90
CA ALA A 111 29.08 -8.81 -11.50
C ALA A 111 28.16 -8.21 -10.44
N ALA A 112 27.84 -6.91 -10.58
CA ALA A 112 26.83 -6.25 -9.74
C ALA A 112 25.45 -6.84 -10.01
N LEU A 113 24.72 -7.19 -8.95
CA LEU A 113 23.36 -7.72 -9.05
C LEU A 113 22.37 -6.60 -9.38
N PRO A 114 21.31 -6.89 -10.16
CA PRO A 114 20.25 -5.93 -10.43
C PRO A 114 19.55 -5.50 -9.15
N GLY A 115 19.27 -4.21 -9.04
CA GLY A 115 18.42 -3.65 -7.99
C GLY A 115 16.95 -3.56 -8.41
N HIS A 116 16.10 -3.14 -7.50
CA HIS A 116 14.64 -3.01 -7.73
C HIS A 116 14.30 -2.20 -9.00
N LYS A 117 15.04 -1.12 -9.27
CA LYS A 117 14.82 -0.28 -10.46
C LYS A 117 15.12 -1.01 -11.77
N ASP A 118 16.11 -1.89 -11.77
CA ASP A 118 16.50 -2.65 -12.95
C ASP A 118 15.43 -3.69 -13.27
N TYR A 119 14.91 -4.39 -12.25
CA TYR A 119 13.77 -5.31 -12.42
C TYR A 119 12.54 -4.57 -12.94
N LEU A 120 12.14 -3.47 -12.29
CA LEU A 120 10.97 -2.71 -12.73
C LEU A 120 11.14 -2.19 -14.17
N GLY A 121 12.30 -1.64 -14.50
CA GLY A 121 12.59 -1.14 -15.85
C GLY A 121 12.50 -2.23 -16.91
N SER A 122 13.06 -3.42 -16.65
CA SER A 122 13.00 -4.55 -17.58
C SER A 122 11.59 -5.09 -17.76
N LEU A 123 10.80 -5.18 -16.68
CA LEU A 123 9.39 -5.58 -16.73
C LEU A 123 8.53 -4.58 -17.53
N MET A 124 8.73 -3.27 -17.31
CA MET A 124 8.03 -2.25 -18.08
C MET A 124 8.44 -2.24 -19.55
N GLY A 125 9.67 -2.69 -19.87
CA GLY A 125 10.15 -2.89 -21.24
C GLY A 125 9.41 -3.98 -22.02
N LEU A 126 8.66 -4.86 -21.34
CA LEU A 126 7.76 -5.85 -21.95
C LEU A 126 6.39 -5.25 -22.33
N GLU A 127 6.23 -3.94 -22.30
CA GLU A 127 4.97 -3.22 -22.54
C GLU A 127 3.82 -3.61 -21.59
N LEU A 128 4.16 -4.18 -20.45
CA LEU A 128 3.18 -4.48 -19.41
C LEU A 128 2.61 -3.20 -18.79
N ARG A 129 1.30 -3.18 -18.61
CA ARG A 129 0.64 -2.11 -17.86
C ARG A 129 1.03 -2.19 -16.39
N ARG A 130 1.15 -1.04 -15.72
CA ARG A 130 1.52 -0.99 -14.30
C ARG A 130 0.51 -1.71 -13.40
N GLU A 131 -0.76 -1.73 -13.81
CA GLU A 131 -1.86 -2.41 -13.11
C GLU A 131 -1.77 -3.94 -13.21
N ALA A 132 -0.98 -4.48 -14.13
CA ALA A 132 -0.74 -5.91 -14.25
C ALA A 132 0.37 -6.40 -13.30
N LEU A 133 1.12 -5.47 -12.68
CA LEU A 133 2.27 -5.75 -11.81
C LEU A 133 2.02 -5.29 -10.38
N GLY A 134 2.19 -6.22 -9.45
CA GLY A 134 2.21 -6.00 -8.01
C GLY A 134 3.57 -5.56 -7.49
N ASP A 135 3.96 -6.13 -6.36
CA ASP A 135 5.24 -5.88 -5.72
C ASP A 135 6.37 -6.70 -6.35
N ILE A 136 7.56 -6.14 -6.30
CA ILE A 136 8.83 -6.82 -6.61
C ILE A 136 9.57 -6.97 -5.29
N VAL A 137 9.71 -8.21 -4.81
CA VAL A 137 10.36 -8.51 -3.52
C VAL A 137 11.77 -9.03 -3.78
N LEU A 138 12.75 -8.34 -3.22
CA LEU A 138 14.16 -8.73 -3.22
C LEU A 138 14.54 -9.16 -1.81
N LEU A 139 15.15 -10.34 -1.67
CA LEU A 139 15.58 -10.85 -0.38
C LEU A 139 17.10 -10.66 -0.21
N ALA A 140 17.49 -10.18 0.97
CA ALA A 140 18.89 -9.97 1.28
C ALA A 140 19.68 -11.28 1.45
N ASP A 141 19.02 -12.34 1.90
CA ASP A 141 19.58 -13.67 2.14
C ASP A 141 19.70 -14.52 0.87
N THR A 142 19.00 -14.15 -0.20
CA THR A 142 19.08 -14.81 -1.52
C THR A 142 19.42 -13.81 -2.63
N PRO A 143 20.67 -13.26 -2.62
CA PRO A 143 21.10 -12.27 -3.60
C PRO A 143 20.92 -12.78 -5.05
N GLY A 144 20.37 -11.93 -5.92
CA GLY A 144 20.09 -12.29 -7.30
C GLY A 144 18.78 -13.04 -7.53
N THR A 145 17.97 -13.22 -6.48
CA THR A 145 16.60 -13.74 -6.60
C THR A 145 15.61 -12.61 -6.34
N ALA A 146 14.61 -12.52 -7.22
CA ALA A 146 13.48 -11.61 -7.06
C ALA A 146 12.17 -12.38 -7.21
N TYR A 147 11.13 -11.93 -6.49
CA TYR A 147 9.77 -12.44 -6.64
C TYR A 147 8.90 -11.29 -7.12
N VAL A 148 8.24 -11.49 -8.26
CA VAL A 148 7.37 -10.50 -8.91
C VAL A 148 5.94 -11.00 -8.83
N PHE A 149 5.10 -10.29 -8.10
CA PHE A 149 3.66 -10.56 -8.09
C PHE A 149 3.02 -9.93 -9.32
N ALA A 150 2.17 -10.66 -10.00
CA ALA A 150 1.58 -10.24 -11.26
C ALA A 150 0.20 -10.87 -11.47
N LEU A 151 -0.57 -10.32 -12.43
CA LEU A 151 -1.69 -11.06 -12.99
C LEU A 151 -1.18 -12.25 -13.80
N GLU A 152 -1.91 -13.36 -13.83
CA GLU A 152 -1.51 -14.60 -14.53
C GLU A 152 -1.01 -14.35 -15.95
N THR A 153 -1.79 -13.58 -16.74
CA THR A 153 -1.40 -13.26 -18.14
C THR A 153 -0.09 -12.50 -18.24
N ALA A 154 0.18 -11.61 -17.26
CA ALA A 154 1.45 -10.89 -17.18
C ALA A 154 2.58 -11.81 -16.72
N GLY A 155 2.32 -12.70 -15.76
CA GLY A 155 3.28 -13.70 -15.29
C GLY A 155 3.72 -14.64 -16.40
N GLU A 156 2.78 -15.15 -17.21
CA GLU A 156 3.07 -15.97 -18.39
C GLU A 156 3.93 -15.21 -19.42
N LEU A 157 3.61 -13.93 -19.68
CA LEU A 157 4.39 -13.09 -20.59
C LEU A 157 5.82 -12.89 -20.06
N ILE A 158 5.97 -12.59 -18.76
CA ILE A 158 7.27 -12.45 -18.12
C ILE A 158 8.08 -13.74 -18.27
N CYS A 159 7.49 -14.88 -18.00
CA CYS A 159 8.18 -16.18 -18.13
C CYS A 159 8.62 -16.48 -19.56
N ARG A 160 7.88 -16.03 -20.56
CA ARG A 160 8.18 -16.27 -21.96
C ARG A 160 9.21 -15.30 -22.53
N GLU A 161 9.14 -14.02 -22.17
CA GLU A 161 9.86 -12.95 -22.86
C GLU A 161 11.03 -12.36 -22.06
N LEU A 162 11.04 -12.46 -20.72
CA LEU A 162 12.07 -11.84 -19.91
C LEU A 162 13.33 -12.71 -19.83
N LEU A 163 14.32 -12.41 -20.65
CA LEU A 163 15.58 -13.13 -20.70
C LEU A 163 16.69 -12.48 -19.89
N GLN A 164 16.57 -11.16 -19.63
CA GLN A 164 17.58 -10.42 -18.89
C GLN A 164 16.98 -9.26 -18.10
N VAL A 165 17.63 -8.91 -16.99
CA VAL A 165 17.33 -7.72 -16.16
C VAL A 165 18.57 -6.83 -16.18
N GLY A 166 18.43 -5.64 -16.75
CA GLY A 166 19.56 -4.77 -17.06
C GLY A 166 20.55 -5.46 -17.98
N ARG A 167 21.72 -5.87 -17.48
CA ARG A 167 22.77 -6.60 -18.21
C ARG A 167 22.93 -8.05 -17.76
N THR A 168 22.08 -8.52 -16.86
CA THR A 168 22.20 -9.83 -16.23
C THR A 168 21.15 -10.78 -16.80
N GLU A 169 21.58 -11.95 -17.30
CA GLU A 169 20.66 -13.01 -17.70
C GLU A 169 19.87 -13.52 -16.50
N VAL A 170 18.60 -13.81 -16.70
CA VAL A 170 17.72 -14.36 -15.68
C VAL A 170 17.03 -15.62 -16.16
N THR A 171 16.74 -16.51 -15.23
CA THR A 171 15.78 -17.59 -15.42
C THR A 171 14.51 -17.24 -14.68
N THR A 172 13.38 -17.56 -15.28
CA THR A 172 12.04 -17.28 -14.77
C THR A 172 11.34 -18.59 -14.40
N THR A 173 10.57 -18.58 -13.33
CA THR A 173 9.72 -19.70 -12.92
C THR A 173 8.39 -19.14 -12.44
N LEU A 174 7.30 -19.60 -13.03
CA LEU A 174 5.96 -19.28 -12.57
C LEU A 174 5.64 -20.11 -11.33
N LEU A 175 5.19 -19.46 -10.27
CA LEU A 175 4.80 -20.08 -9.00
C LEU A 175 3.32 -19.80 -8.74
N SER A 176 2.63 -20.78 -8.22
CA SER A 176 1.34 -20.56 -7.52
C SER A 176 1.59 -19.86 -6.19
N LEU A 177 0.57 -19.21 -5.61
CA LEU A 177 0.75 -18.42 -4.38
C LEU A 177 1.15 -19.27 -3.17
N ASP A 178 0.77 -20.53 -3.13
CA ASP A 178 1.13 -21.49 -2.09
C ASP A 178 2.59 -21.99 -2.19
N GLU A 179 3.24 -21.80 -3.35
CA GLU A 179 4.67 -22.09 -3.53
C GLU A 179 5.58 -20.90 -3.20
N VAL A 180 4.98 -19.73 -2.93
CA VAL A 180 5.74 -18.52 -2.58
C VAL A 180 6.30 -18.66 -1.16
N PRO A 181 7.61 -18.44 -0.95
CA PRO A 181 8.19 -18.52 0.38
C PRO A 181 7.66 -17.39 1.28
N GLU A 182 7.70 -17.63 2.58
CA GLU A 182 7.45 -16.56 3.53
C GLU A 182 8.55 -15.50 3.43
N PHE A 183 8.15 -14.25 3.27
CA PHE A 183 9.08 -13.12 3.26
C PHE A 183 9.22 -12.52 4.65
N PRO A 184 10.45 -12.18 5.08
CA PRO A 184 10.65 -11.43 6.30
C PRO A 184 9.84 -10.13 6.24
N GLN A 185 8.90 -9.99 7.13
CA GLN A 185 8.25 -8.69 7.31
C GLN A 185 9.23 -7.79 8.06
N ALA A 186 9.50 -6.60 7.49
CA ALA A 186 10.25 -5.61 8.24
C ALA A 186 9.51 -5.34 9.55
N GLU A 187 10.12 -5.69 10.68
CA GLU A 187 9.59 -5.32 11.99
C GLU A 187 9.47 -3.80 12.03
N ARG A 188 8.25 -3.30 11.94
CA ARG A 188 7.97 -1.87 12.04
C ARG A 188 8.16 -1.48 13.50
N LYS A 189 9.29 -0.84 13.81
CA LYS A 189 9.54 -0.33 15.17
C LYS A 189 8.49 0.75 15.47
N THR A 190 7.46 0.36 16.20
CA THR A 190 6.46 1.30 16.71
C THR A 190 7.11 2.23 17.72
N GLN A 191 6.91 3.52 17.53
CA GLN A 191 7.34 4.58 18.42
C GLN A 191 6.12 5.23 19.06
N THR A 192 6.30 5.73 20.27
CA THR A 192 5.21 6.42 21.01
C THR A 192 5.65 7.85 21.32
N ALA A 193 4.75 8.80 21.12
CA ALA A 193 4.96 10.19 21.51
C ALA A 193 3.69 10.80 22.13
N THR A 194 3.83 11.97 22.75
CA THR A 194 2.68 12.71 23.29
C THR A 194 2.56 14.08 22.65
N VAL A 195 1.36 14.44 22.22
CA VAL A 195 1.06 15.72 21.58
C VAL A 195 -0.02 16.49 22.34
N SER A 196 0.04 17.82 22.28
CA SER A 196 -0.98 18.68 22.92
C SER A 196 -2.31 18.71 22.16
N SER A 197 -2.29 18.35 20.88
CA SER A 197 -3.47 18.27 20.01
C SER A 197 -3.20 17.36 18.82
N LEU A 198 -4.24 16.75 18.26
CA LEU A 198 -4.20 15.93 17.05
C LEU A 198 -4.24 16.79 15.78
N ARG A 199 -3.33 17.77 15.72
CA ARG A 199 -3.12 18.63 14.55
C ARG A 199 -1.84 18.21 13.85
N LEU A 200 -1.82 18.38 12.54
CA LEU A 200 -0.70 17.98 11.68
C LEU A 200 0.64 18.54 12.15
N ASP A 201 0.70 19.85 12.45
CA ASP A 201 1.94 20.50 12.92
C ASP A 201 2.48 19.90 14.22
N ALA A 202 1.60 19.55 15.15
CA ALA A 202 1.97 18.98 16.44
C ALA A 202 2.40 17.52 16.31
N VAL A 203 1.69 16.75 15.49
CA VAL A 203 1.99 15.33 15.26
C VAL A 203 3.29 15.15 14.48
N LEU A 204 3.49 15.91 13.38
CA LEU A 204 4.74 15.90 12.63
C LEU A 204 5.94 16.33 13.46
N ALA A 205 5.78 17.37 14.30
CA ALA A 205 6.85 17.81 15.20
C ALA A 205 7.28 16.70 16.16
N ALA A 206 6.33 15.93 16.68
CA ALA A 206 6.60 14.80 17.57
C ALA A 206 7.24 13.62 16.82
N MET A 207 6.72 13.25 15.64
CA MET A 207 7.25 12.14 14.82
C MET A 207 8.67 12.39 14.31
N LEU A 208 8.97 13.66 13.93
CA LEU A 208 10.25 14.05 13.33
C LEU A 208 11.24 14.64 14.33
N HIS A 209 10.89 14.67 15.64
CA HIS A 209 11.70 15.25 16.69
C HIS A 209 12.16 16.70 16.36
N CYS A 210 11.25 17.55 15.86
CA CYS A 210 11.54 18.92 15.47
C CYS A 210 10.60 19.92 16.14
N SER A 211 10.85 21.24 15.94
CA SER A 211 9.94 22.27 16.44
C SER A 211 8.65 22.31 15.60
N ARG A 212 7.54 22.75 16.20
CA ARG A 212 6.27 22.98 15.49
C ARG A 212 6.43 24.02 14.38
N GLY A 213 7.28 25.06 14.60
CA GLY A 213 7.60 26.05 13.58
C GLY A 213 8.20 25.41 12.33
N GLN A 214 9.17 24.50 12.52
CA GLN A 214 9.80 23.77 11.42
C GLN A 214 8.82 22.84 10.69
N ALA A 215 7.93 22.18 11.43
CA ALA A 215 6.85 21.39 10.80
C ALA A 215 5.92 22.29 9.95
N CYS A 216 5.53 23.45 10.45
CA CYS A 216 4.74 24.44 9.71
C CYS A 216 5.45 24.92 8.44
N GLU A 217 6.76 25.18 8.50
CA GLU A 217 7.57 25.56 7.32
C GLU A 217 7.55 24.50 6.24
N TRP A 218 7.70 23.20 6.60
CA TRP A 218 7.63 22.11 5.63
C TRP A 218 6.25 21.95 5.00
N ILE A 219 5.19 22.14 5.80
CA ILE A 219 3.80 22.11 5.30
C ILE A 219 3.58 23.26 4.32
N ALA A 220 3.95 24.50 4.69
CA ALA A 220 3.80 25.67 3.86
C ALA A 220 4.64 25.58 2.56
N ALA A 221 5.78 24.91 2.61
CA ALA A 221 6.64 24.67 1.44
C ALA A 221 6.13 23.52 0.55
N GLY A 222 4.95 22.92 0.82
CA GLY A 222 4.39 21.81 0.04
C GLY A 222 5.22 20.52 0.11
N ARG A 223 5.99 20.32 1.19
CA ARG A 223 6.85 19.15 1.38
C ARG A 223 6.18 18.01 2.14
N VAL A 224 4.97 18.20 2.57
CA VAL A 224 4.20 17.25 3.40
C VAL A 224 2.96 16.80 2.66
N GLU A 225 2.76 15.49 2.63
CA GLU A 225 1.54 14.86 2.13
C GLU A 225 0.89 14.05 3.26
N ILE A 226 -0.44 14.02 3.29
CA ILE A 226 -1.25 13.12 4.12
C ILE A 226 -2.01 12.21 3.16
N ASN A 227 -1.85 10.89 3.31
CA ASN A 227 -2.51 9.90 2.45
C ASN A 227 -2.35 10.24 0.96
N HIS A 228 -1.10 10.54 0.57
CA HIS A 228 -0.68 10.90 -0.81
C HIS A 228 -1.24 12.22 -1.34
N LEU A 229 -1.81 13.06 -0.47
CA LEU A 229 -2.34 14.37 -0.83
C LEU A 229 -1.52 15.48 -0.18
N PRO A 230 -1.15 16.54 -0.90
CA PRO A 230 -0.49 17.69 -0.31
C PRO A 230 -1.27 18.23 0.90
N ALA A 231 -0.58 18.45 1.99
CA ALA A 231 -1.18 19.03 3.18
C ALA A 231 -1.40 20.54 2.96
N GLU A 232 -2.65 20.98 3.05
CA GLU A 232 -3.04 22.38 2.78
C GLU A 232 -2.94 23.26 4.04
N SER A 233 -3.01 22.66 5.23
CA SER A 233 -3.01 23.41 6.49
C SER A 233 -2.22 22.70 7.58
N ALA A 234 -1.39 23.46 8.29
CA ALA A 234 -0.71 23.00 9.50
C ALA A 234 -1.69 22.59 10.63
N HIS A 235 -2.90 23.11 10.58
CA HIS A 235 -3.94 22.84 11.56
C HIS A 235 -4.89 21.70 11.16
N ALA A 236 -4.63 21.05 10.01
CA ALA A 236 -5.43 19.92 9.58
C ALA A 236 -5.51 18.85 10.68
N PRO A 237 -6.70 18.29 10.94
CA PRO A 237 -6.84 17.18 11.88
C PRO A 237 -6.15 15.92 11.32
N VAL A 238 -5.57 15.12 12.21
CA VAL A 238 -4.98 13.83 11.88
C VAL A 238 -5.76 12.71 12.54
N TYR A 239 -5.77 11.55 11.92
CA TYR A 239 -6.59 10.41 12.31
C TYR A 239 -5.73 9.14 12.36
N GLU A 240 -6.20 8.16 13.12
CA GLU A 240 -5.62 6.82 13.13
C GLU A 240 -5.64 6.22 11.72
N GLY A 241 -4.53 5.62 11.31
CA GLY A 241 -4.33 5.10 9.96
C GLY A 241 -3.76 6.12 8.95
N ASP A 242 -3.64 7.41 9.30
CA ASP A 242 -3.04 8.38 8.39
C ASP A 242 -1.57 8.07 8.10
N VAL A 243 -1.21 8.24 6.84
CA VAL A 243 0.16 8.11 6.35
C VAL A 243 0.70 9.48 5.95
N PHE A 244 1.83 9.86 6.52
CA PHE A 244 2.50 11.12 6.26
C PHE A 244 3.75 10.88 5.40
N THR A 245 3.85 11.55 4.27
CA THR A 245 5.08 11.58 3.48
C THR A 245 5.71 12.96 3.61
N VAL A 246 6.95 13.02 4.10
CA VAL A 246 7.69 14.28 4.27
C VAL A 246 8.93 14.23 3.39
N ARG A 247 8.98 15.07 2.36
CA ARG A 247 10.08 15.08 1.38
C ARG A 247 11.42 15.30 2.08
N GLY A 248 12.35 14.34 1.91
CA GLY A 248 13.68 14.35 2.51
C GLY A 248 13.73 13.88 3.98
N LYS A 249 12.60 13.38 4.53
CA LYS A 249 12.52 12.83 5.89
C LYS A 249 11.97 11.41 5.94
N GLY A 250 11.20 11.01 4.93
CA GLY A 250 10.63 9.67 4.83
C GLY A 250 9.11 9.65 4.96
N ARG A 251 8.60 8.45 5.13
CA ARG A 251 7.17 8.13 5.24
C ARG A 251 6.87 7.57 6.62
N PHE A 252 5.76 7.99 7.22
CA PHE A 252 5.37 7.63 8.58
C PHE A 252 3.90 7.22 8.60
N GLY A 253 3.58 6.17 9.36
CA GLY A 253 2.21 5.73 9.56
C GLY A 253 1.76 5.96 11.01
N LEU A 254 0.62 6.60 11.23
CA LEU A 254 -0.02 6.74 12.54
C LEU A 254 -0.88 5.52 12.81
N THR A 255 -0.42 4.62 13.68
CA THR A 255 -1.08 3.33 13.90
C THR A 255 -2.20 3.37 14.91
N ALA A 256 -2.03 4.15 15.97
CA ALA A 256 -3.03 4.21 17.03
C ALA A 256 -3.02 5.54 17.79
N LEU A 257 -4.18 5.83 18.38
CA LEU A 257 -4.42 6.92 19.31
C LEU A 257 -4.90 6.34 20.66
N PRO A 258 -4.01 5.71 21.45
CA PRO A 258 -4.40 4.88 22.59
C PRO A 258 -5.02 5.67 23.76
N GLY A 259 -5.15 6.99 23.64
CA GLY A 259 -5.79 7.83 24.63
C GLY A 259 -4.95 9.01 25.10
N LYS A 260 -5.10 9.40 26.36
CA LYS A 260 -4.43 10.56 26.93
C LYS A 260 -3.47 10.19 28.04
N SER A 261 -2.38 10.94 28.14
CA SER A 261 -1.42 10.86 29.24
C SER A 261 -1.99 11.47 30.52
N LYS A 262 -1.30 11.24 31.65
CA LYS A 262 -1.66 11.87 32.96
C LYS A 262 -1.72 13.40 32.93
N LYS A 263 -1.10 14.05 31.94
CA LYS A 263 -1.11 15.51 31.72
C LYS A 263 -2.09 15.93 30.63
N ASP A 264 -3.13 15.14 30.35
CA ASP A 264 -4.18 15.38 29.33
C ASP A 264 -3.65 15.60 27.90
N ARG A 265 -2.46 15.06 27.58
CA ARG A 265 -1.91 15.09 26.23
C ARG A 265 -2.28 13.81 25.50
N SER A 266 -2.64 13.92 24.22
CA SER A 266 -2.91 12.75 23.38
C SER A 266 -1.64 11.93 23.17
N ILE A 267 -1.76 10.61 23.35
CA ILE A 267 -0.69 9.64 23.03
C ILE A 267 -0.89 9.24 21.59
N ILE A 268 0.20 9.20 20.83
CA ILE A 268 0.22 8.74 19.45
C ILE A 268 1.21 7.57 19.31
N GLU A 269 0.82 6.55 18.57
CA GLU A 269 1.69 5.45 18.16
C GLU A 269 1.91 5.52 16.67
N PHE A 270 3.15 5.44 16.23
CA PHE A 270 3.53 5.59 14.84
C PHE A 270 4.78 4.78 14.51
N PHE A 271 5.03 4.56 13.23
CA PHE A 271 6.25 3.94 12.73
C PHE A 271 6.75 4.69 11.50
N GLN A 272 8.03 4.48 11.18
CA GLN A 272 8.63 4.91 9.92
C GLN A 272 8.74 3.71 8.98
N TYR A 273 8.35 3.92 7.72
CA TYR A 273 8.44 2.91 6.66
C TYR A 273 9.87 2.63 6.27
#